data_07f724e70c3eb8348baf2b7882e2fd95
#
_entry.id   07f724e70c3eb8348baf2b7882e2fd95
#
_cell.length_a   1.000
_cell.length_b   1.000
_cell.length_c   1.000
_cell.angle_alpha   90.00
_cell.angle_beta   90.00
_cell.angle_gamma   90.00
#
_symmetry.space_group_name_H-M   'P 1'
#
loop_
_entity.id
_entity.type
_entity.pdbx_description
1 polymer ?
#
loop_
_entity_poly.entity_id
_entity_poly.type
_entity_poly.pdbx_seq_one_letter_code
_entity_poly.pdbx_strand_id
1 'polypeptide(L)'
;KLQNNVEVVIITGGLGPTKDDITKKTFCDYFDDTLVENEAVLLHVKEIIEGIYKRPITQINREQALVPTKAKVLFNKAGTAPGMWMEKENTVFISLPGVPYEMKYLIENEVLPNLIQKFERPYIIHQTIMTYGRGESLIAEQIEEWEDSLPNFIKLAYLPSPGKVRLRLTARGNNKETLQKEIEKQVKL
;
A
#
# COMPACT_ATOMS: atom_id res chain seq x y z
N LYS A 1 8.16 -20.16 -1.55
CA LYS A 1 6.86 -20.61 -2.14
C LYS A 1 6.06 -19.46 -2.77
N LEU A 2 6.29 -18.19 -2.39
CA LEU A 2 5.57 -17.03 -2.94
C LEU A 2 6.25 -16.46 -4.19
N GLN A 3 7.56 -16.63 -4.31
CA GLN A 3 8.32 -16.18 -5.48
C GLN A 3 7.70 -16.74 -6.77
N ASN A 4 7.55 -15.89 -7.79
CA ASN A 4 6.91 -16.18 -9.09
C ASN A 4 5.40 -16.52 -9.05
N ASN A 5 4.78 -16.56 -7.87
CA ASN A 5 3.33 -16.76 -7.72
C ASN A 5 2.58 -15.45 -7.41
N VAL A 6 3.32 -14.44 -6.97
CA VAL A 6 2.80 -13.10 -6.67
C VAL A 6 3.79 -12.03 -7.12
N GLU A 7 3.29 -10.88 -7.46
CA GLU A 7 4.11 -9.74 -7.92
C GLU A 7 4.74 -8.98 -6.74
N VAL A 8 4.07 -8.98 -5.57
CA VAL A 8 4.52 -8.24 -4.39
C VAL A 8 4.33 -9.08 -3.13
N VAL A 9 5.38 -9.14 -2.31
CA VAL A 9 5.36 -9.72 -0.96
C VAL A 9 5.64 -8.61 0.05
N ILE A 10 4.73 -8.39 0.98
CA ILE A 10 4.92 -7.43 2.07
C ILE A 10 5.07 -8.20 3.38
N ILE A 11 6.15 -7.92 4.11
CA ILE A 11 6.51 -8.52 5.38
C ILE A 11 6.55 -7.41 6.43
N THR A 12 5.94 -7.62 7.59
CA THR A 12 5.94 -6.62 8.66
C THR A 12 6.54 -7.20 9.94
N GLY A 13 7.40 -6.40 10.60
CA GLY A 13 8.06 -6.78 11.84
C GLY A 13 9.44 -7.42 11.65
N GLY A 14 10.12 -7.67 12.76
CA GLY A 14 11.44 -8.28 12.82
C GLY A 14 12.59 -7.43 12.26
N LEU A 15 12.43 -6.09 12.23
CA LEU A 15 13.45 -5.15 11.77
C LEU A 15 14.20 -4.44 12.90
N GLY A 16 13.80 -4.67 14.14
CA GLY A 16 14.42 -4.09 15.31
C GLY A 16 15.81 -4.69 15.60
N PRO A 17 16.44 -4.26 16.71
CA PRO A 17 17.78 -4.67 17.06
C PRO A 17 17.83 -5.86 18.04
N THR A 18 16.70 -6.50 18.31
CA THR A 18 16.62 -7.59 19.29
C THR A 18 16.87 -8.97 18.65
N LYS A 19 17.14 -9.99 19.45
CA LYS A 19 17.53 -11.31 18.94
C LYS A 19 16.44 -12.04 18.17
N ASP A 20 15.19 -11.67 18.39
CA ASP A 20 14.01 -12.18 17.69
C ASP A 20 13.73 -11.42 16.37
N ASP A 21 14.43 -10.30 16.14
CA ASP A 21 14.35 -9.53 14.90
C ASP A 21 15.22 -10.17 13.81
N ILE A 22 14.70 -11.18 13.15
CA ILE A 22 15.44 -11.97 12.16
C ILE A 22 15.22 -11.57 10.71
N THR A 23 14.31 -10.64 10.43
CA THR A 23 13.89 -10.31 9.05
C THR A 23 15.06 -9.84 8.17
N LYS A 24 15.91 -8.93 8.66
CA LYS A 24 17.10 -8.45 7.91
C LYS A 24 18.05 -9.59 7.53
N LYS A 25 18.33 -10.48 8.49
CA LYS A 25 19.19 -11.64 8.25
C LYS A 25 18.57 -12.61 7.26
N THR A 26 17.29 -12.92 7.41
CA THR A 26 16.55 -13.78 6.48
C THR A 26 16.53 -13.20 5.05
N PHE A 27 16.43 -11.87 4.92
CA PHE A 27 16.56 -11.20 3.62
C PHE A 27 17.96 -11.41 3.04
N CYS A 28 19.03 -11.19 3.82
CA CYS A 28 20.40 -11.44 3.36
C CYS A 28 20.58 -12.89 2.90
N ASP A 29 20.14 -13.87 3.69
CA ASP A 29 20.24 -15.28 3.34
C ASP A 29 19.46 -15.61 2.06
N TYR A 30 18.26 -15.06 1.90
CA TYR A 30 17.39 -15.33 0.73
C TYR A 30 17.89 -14.68 -0.56
N PHE A 31 18.50 -13.48 -0.46
CA PHE A 31 18.96 -12.70 -1.60
C PHE A 31 20.45 -12.90 -1.90
N ASP A 32 21.14 -13.73 -1.13
CA ASP A 32 22.60 -13.87 -1.17
C ASP A 32 23.27 -12.50 -1.07
N ASP A 33 23.09 -11.86 0.07
CA ASP A 33 23.48 -10.48 0.35
C ASP A 33 24.07 -10.35 1.76
N THR A 34 24.63 -9.19 2.05
CA THR A 34 25.22 -8.86 3.35
C THR A 34 24.70 -7.53 3.87
N LEU A 35 24.74 -7.36 5.20
CA LEU A 35 24.34 -6.11 5.84
C LEU A 35 25.47 -5.09 5.79
N VAL A 36 25.12 -3.85 5.45
CA VAL A 36 26.01 -2.68 5.52
C VAL A 36 25.33 -1.54 6.28
N GLU A 37 26.14 -0.70 6.93
CA GLU A 37 25.64 0.50 7.61
C GLU A 37 25.25 1.55 6.56
N ASN A 38 24.00 2.00 6.60
CA ASN A 38 23.51 3.08 5.75
C ASN A 38 23.68 4.41 6.50
N GLU A 39 24.52 5.30 5.96
CA GLU A 39 24.86 6.58 6.59
C GLU A 39 23.64 7.48 6.82
N ALA A 40 22.74 7.57 5.87
CA ALA A 40 21.52 8.40 5.99
C ALA A 40 20.58 7.88 7.08
N VAL A 41 20.42 6.57 7.19
CA VAL A 41 19.65 5.94 8.27
C VAL A 41 20.34 6.13 9.60
N LEU A 42 21.66 5.97 9.66
CA LEU A 42 22.42 6.19 10.91
C LEU A 42 22.30 7.63 11.41
N LEU A 43 22.39 8.60 10.51
CA LEU A 43 22.21 10.00 10.85
C LEU A 43 20.82 10.25 11.44
N HIS A 44 19.79 9.74 10.80
CA HIS A 44 18.42 9.84 11.27
C HIS A 44 18.21 9.17 12.65
N VAL A 45 18.77 7.98 12.86
CA VAL A 45 18.73 7.29 14.16
C VAL A 45 19.40 8.15 15.25
N LYS A 46 20.55 8.79 14.94
CA LYS A 46 21.22 9.71 15.86
C LYS A 46 20.33 10.92 16.18
N GLU A 47 19.74 11.54 15.17
CA GLU A 47 18.84 12.69 15.36
C GLU A 47 17.67 12.36 16.30
N ILE A 48 17.09 11.17 16.17
CA ILE A 48 16.01 10.72 17.07
C ILE A 48 16.56 10.45 18.48
N ILE A 49 17.61 9.63 18.61
CA ILE A 49 18.09 9.19 19.92
C ILE A 49 18.75 10.34 20.70
N GLU A 50 19.62 11.10 20.06
CA GLU A 50 20.35 12.19 20.72
C GLU A 50 19.51 13.49 20.75
N GLY A 51 18.79 13.77 19.67
CA GLY A 51 17.98 14.97 19.52
C GLY A 51 16.69 14.95 20.35
N ILE A 52 15.87 13.89 20.21
CA ILE A 52 14.56 13.79 20.86
C ILE A 52 14.68 13.14 22.24
N TYR A 53 15.31 11.96 22.33
CA TYR A 53 15.38 11.22 23.60
C TYR A 53 16.51 11.70 24.52
N LYS A 54 17.40 12.60 24.05
CA LYS A 54 18.50 13.17 24.83
C LYS A 54 19.40 12.12 25.48
N ARG A 55 19.68 11.03 24.75
CA ARG A 55 20.53 9.92 25.18
C ARG A 55 21.65 9.69 24.16
N PRO A 56 22.85 9.24 24.56
CA PRO A 56 23.90 8.88 23.61
C PRO A 56 23.47 7.66 22.79
N ILE A 57 23.87 7.64 21.53
CA ILE A 57 23.63 6.47 20.67
C ILE A 57 24.45 5.27 21.17
N THR A 58 23.80 4.12 21.25
CA THR A 58 24.43 2.84 21.62
C THR A 58 24.76 2.03 20.38
N GLN A 59 25.56 0.96 20.52
CA GLN A 59 25.83 0.02 19.43
C GLN A 59 24.53 -0.60 18.88
N ILE A 60 23.60 -0.95 19.76
CA ILE A 60 22.28 -1.51 19.39
C ILE A 60 21.48 -0.51 18.52
N ASN A 61 21.58 0.78 18.83
CA ASN A 61 20.92 1.81 18.00
C ASN A 61 21.59 1.94 16.62
N ARG A 62 22.93 1.83 16.55
CA ARG A 62 23.67 1.85 15.27
C ARG A 62 23.28 0.66 14.37
N GLU A 63 23.08 -0.51 14.94
CA GLU A 63 22.68 -1.71 14.21
C GLU A 63 21.30 -1.58 13.51
N GLN A 64 20.46 -0.62 13.94
CA GLN A 64 19.24 -0.30 13.23
C GLN A 64 19.50 0.25 11.82
N ALA A 65 20.66 0.91 11.62
CA ALA A 65 21.08 1.43 10.32
C ALA A 65 21.67 0.35 9.38
N LEU A 66 21.81 -0.89 9.84
CA LEU A 66 22.23 -1.99 8.98
C LEU A 66 21.10 -2.40 8.04
N VAL A 67 21.40 -2.42 6.75
CA VAL A 67 20.48 -2.83 5.68
C VAL A 67 21.21 -3.73 4.67
N PRO A 68 20.51 -4.65 3.95
CA PRO A 68 21.14 -5.41 2.86
C PRO A 68 21.70 -4.47 1.79
N THR A 69 22.86 -4.82 1.21
CA THR A 69 23.55 -3.97 0.21
C THR A 69 22.71 -3.71 -1.03
N LYS A 70 21.89 -4.69 -1.44
CA LYS A 70 21.02 -4.62 -2.61
C LYS A 70 19.66 -3.95 -2.31
N ALA A 71 19.38 -3.62 -1.05
CA ALA A 71 18.10 -3.05 -0.68
C ALA A 71 18.00 -1.56 -1.06
N LYS A 72 16.90 -1.18 -1.69
CA LYS A 72 16.46 0.21 -1.70
C LYS A 72 15.85 0.49 -0.33
N VAL A 73 16.46 1.42 0.40
CA VAL A 73 15.97 1.86 1.70
C VAL A 73 14.69 2.66 1.53
N LEU A 74 13.66 2.28 2.27
CA LEU A 74 12.43 3.05 2.43
C LEU A 74 12.56 3.86 3.73
N PHE A 75 12.66 5.18 3.59
CA PHE A 75 13.08 6.05 4.68
C PHE A 75 11.96 6.31 5.68
N ASN A 76 12.12 5.82 6.91
CA ASN A 76 11.11 5.92 7.96
C ASN A 76 11.26 7.20 8.79
N LYS A 77 10.56 8.28 8.44
CA LYS A 77 10.55 9.51 9.24
C LYS A 77 9.75 9.39 10.55
N ALA A 78 8.96 8.32 10.71
CA ALA A 78 8.14 8.10 11.89
C ALA A 78 8.83 7.27 12.97
N GLY A 79 10.01 6.68 12.68
CA GLY A 79 10.75 5.85 13.64
C GLY A 79 12.15 5.54 13.18
N THR A 80 12.88 4.70 13.95
CA THR A 80 14.29 4.42 13.72
C THR A 80 14.56 3.25 12.77
N ALA A 81 13.62 2.33 12.60
CA ALA A 81 13.80 1.17 11.74
C ALA A 81 13.38 1.49 10.30
N PRO A 82 14.29 1.47 9.31
CA PRO A 82 13.94 1.70 7.91
C PRO A 82 13.13 0.53 7.36
N GLY A 83 12.26 0.80 6.37
CA GLY A 83 11.76 -0.23 5.50
C GLY A 83 12.80 -0.60 4.43
N MET A 84 12.61 -1.76 3.79
CA MET A 84 13.49 -2.24 2.74
C MET A 84 12.67 -2.74 1.55
N TRP A 85 13.14 -2.43 0.35
CA TRP A 85 12.59 -2.89 -0.91
C TRP A 85 13.67 -3.67 -1.64
N MET A 86 13.41 -4.92 -1.95
CA MET A 86 14.31 -5.78 -2.72
C MET A 86 13.53 -6.48 -3.82
N GLU A 87 14.24 -6.87 -4.87
CA GLU A 87 13.63 -7.50 -6.04
C GLU A 87 14.36 -8.79 -6.36
N LYS A 88 13.59 -9.83 -6.66
CA LYS A 88 14.14 -11.10 -7.16
C LYS A 88 13.22 -11.64 -8.24
N GLU A 89 13.77 -11.80 -9.44
CA GLU A 89 13.02 -12.18 -10.63
C GLU A 89 11.86 -11.19 -10.88
N ASN A 90 10.62 -11.67 -10.87
CA ASN A 90 9.43 -10.84 -11.10
C ASN A 90 8.70 -10.44 -9.81
N THR A 91 9.29 -10.73 -8.64
CA THR A 91 8.66 -10.46 -7.34
C THR A 91 9.39 -9.36 -6.59
N VAL A 92 8.62 -8.38 -6.11
CA VAL A 92 9.07 -7.34 -5.19
C VAL A 92 8.84 -7.80 -3.75
N PHE A 93 9.87 -7.71 -2.93
CA PHE A 93 9.82 -8.00 -1.51
C PHE A 93 10.00 -6.71 -0.72
N ILE A 94 9.02 -6.40 0.12
CA ILE A 94 9.00 -5.18 0.93
C ILE A 94 8.95 -5.61 2.39
N SER A 95 9.91 -5.15 3.21
CA SER A 95 9.83 -5.34 4.64
C SER A 95 9.63 -4.01 5.35
N LEU A 96 8.75 -4.00 6.35
CA LEU A 96 8.29 -2.84 7.08
C LEU A 96 8.38 -3.08 8.58
N PRO A 97 8.56 -2.02 9.40
CA PRO A 97 8.46 -2.12 10.84
C PRO A 97 7.12 -2.73 11.29
N GLY A 98 7.12 -3.41 12.42
CA GLY A 98 5.92 -3.97 13.04
C GLY A 98 5.04 -2.91 13.73
N VAL A 99 5.56 -1.73 14.00
CA VAL A 99 4.84 -0.64 14.67
C VAL A 99 3.82 -0.03 13.72
N PRO A 100 2.51 -0.05 14.03
CA PRO A 100 1.46 0.27 13.05
C PRO A 100 1.54 1.68 12.45
N TYR A 101 1.91 2.70 13.21
CA TYR A 101 1.98 4.07 12.69
C TYR A 101 3.20 4.27 11.77
N GLU A 102 4.33 3.60 12.04
CA GLU A 102 5.52 3.58 11.19
C GLU A 102 5.24 2.85 9.87
N MET A 103 4.60 1.69 9.96
CA MET A 103 4.19 0.90 8.80
C MET A 103 3.24 1.71 7.90
N LYS A 104 2.22 2.37 8.46
CA LYS A 104 1.29 3.22 7.69
C LYS A 104 2.02 4.35 6.99
N TYR A 105 2.92 5.05 7.72
CA TYR A 105 3.72 6.11 7.14
C TYR A 105 4.52 5.62 5.92
N LEU A 106 5.22 4.49 6.05
CA LEU A 106 6.02 3.91 4.98
C LEU A 106 5.15 3.43 3.80
N ILE A 107 3.99 2.82 4.07
CA ILE A 107 3.05 2.40 3.02
C ILE A 107 2.61 3.61 2.19
N GLU A 108 2.18 4.69 2.84
CA GLU A 108 1.62 5.85 2.17
C GLU A 108 2.67 6.68 1.42
N ASN A 109 3.86 6.86 2.02
CA ASN A 109 4.85 7.80 1.51
C ASN A 109 5.96 7.16 0.66
N GLU A 110 6.23 5.87 0.85
CA GLU A 110 7.32 5.17 0.18
C GLU A 110 6.81 4.00 -0.69
N VAL A 111 6.02 3.08 -0.13
CA VAL A 111 5.64 1.84 -0.82
C VAL A 111 4.67 2.10 -1.96
N LEU A 112 3.53 2.74 -1.68
CA LEU A 112 2.50 2.99 -2.69
C LEU A 112 3.00 3.81 -3.87
N PRO A 113 3.75 4.93 -3.70
CA PRO A 113 4.31 5.66 -4.83
C PRO A 113 5.23 4.79 -5.71
N ASN A 114 6.11 4.00 -5.10
CA ASN A 114 7.01 3.11 -5.82
C ASN A 114 6.27 1.98 -6.56
N LEU A 115 5.25 1.37 -5.94
CA LEU A 115 4.41 0.35 -6.60
C LEU A 115 3.64 0.94 -7.78
N ILE A 116 3.08 2.15 -7.62
CA ILE A 116 2.35 2.86 -8.69
C ILE A 116 3.27 3.12 -9.89
N GLN A 117 4.52 3.48 -9.64
CA GLN A 117 5.50 3.73 -10.70
C GLN A 117 5.97 2.45 -11.38
N LYS A 118 6.13 1.37 -10.60
CA LYS A 118 6.68 0.10 -11.11
C LYS A 118 5.68 -0.73 -11.90
N PHE A 119 4.43 -0.77 -11.45
CA PHE A 119 3.40 -1.64 -12.03
C PHE A 119 2.39 -0.86 -12.87
N GLU A 120 2.22 -1.28 -14.11
CA GLU A 120 1.08 -0.86 -14.91
C GLU A 120 -0.20 -1.47 -14.31
N ARG A 121 -1.17 -0.62 -14.01
CA ARG A 121 -2.42 -1.04 -13.39
C ARG A 121 -3.59 -0.25 -13.94
N PRO A 122 -4.76 -0.90 -14.12
CA PRO A 122 -5.95 -0.17 -14.49
C PRO A 122 -6.38 0.76 -13.35
N TYR A 123 -6.94 1.90 -13.73
CA TYR A 123 -7.67 2.74 -12.79
C TYR A 123 -9.01 2.09 -12.44
N ILE A 124 -9.39 2.19 -11.17
CA ILE A 124 -10.71 1.80 -10.68
C ILE A 124 -11.31 3.03 -10.03
N ILE A 125 -12.46 3.47 -10.53
CA ILE A 125 -13.18 4.64 -10.01
C ILE A 125 -14.53 4.16 -9.48
N HIS A 126 -14.86 4.58 -8.27
CA HIS A 126 -16.14 4.32 -7.64
C HIS A 126 -16.92 5.61 -7.48
N GLN A 127 -18.20 5.56 -7.84
CA GLN A 127 -19.16 6.62 -7.53
C GLN A 127 -20.37 5.99 -6.84
N THR A 128 -20.75 6.56 -5.70
CA THR A 128 -21.91 6.06 -4.95
C THR A 128 -23.03 7.06 -4.99
N ILE A 129 -24.22 6.58 -5.35
CA ILE A 129 -25.48 7.32 -5.34
C ILE A 129 -26.32 6.80 -4.16
N MET A 130 -26.86 7.68 -3.37
CA MET A 130 -27.71 7.34 -2.22
C MET A 130 -29.17 7.44 -2.61
N THR A 131 -29.94 6.38 -2.35
CA THR A 131 -31.39 6.38 -2.54
C THR A 131 -32.08 6.12 -1.22
N TYR A 132 -33.25 6.70 -0.99
CA TYR A 132 -34.02 6.60 0.23
C TYR A 132 -35.49 6.25 -0.06
N GLY A 133 -36.13 5.56 0.89
CA GLY A 133 -37.58 5.33 0.89
C GLY A 133 -38.06 4.28 -0.12
N ARG A 134 -37.15 3.58 -0.83
CA ARG A 134 -37.49 2.52 -1.76
C ARG A 134 -36.65 1.28 -1.51
N GLY A 135 -37.23 0.11 -1.72
CA GLY A 135 -36.51 -1.16 -1.66
C GLY A 135 -35.69 -1.42 -2.91
N GLU A 136 -34.71 -2.30 -2.81
CA GLU A 136 -33.78 -2.66 -3.89
C GLU A 136 -34.50 -3.10 -5.17
N SER A 137 -35.48 -3.98 -5.07
CA SER A 137 -36.23 -4.50 -6.24
C SER A 137 -36.98 -3.41 -7.02
N LEU A 138 -37.58 -2.44 -6.30
CA LEU A 138 -38.28 -1.32 -6.93
C LEU A 138 -37.31 -0.35 -7.64
N ILE A 139 -36.12 -0.18 -7.07
CA ILE A 139 -35.08 0.65 -7.70
C ILE A 139 -34.57 -0.06 -8.95
N ALA A 140 -34.25 -1.36 -8.85
CA ALA A 140 -33.77 -2.17 -9.98
C ALA A 140 -34.74 -2.12 -11.16
N GLU A 141 -36.04 -2.31 -10.91
CA GLU A 141 -37.08 -2.21 -11.95
C GLU A 141 -37.12 -0.80 -12.61
N GLN A 142 -36.94 0.25 -11.83
CA GLN A 142 -37.00 1.62 -12.35
C GLN A 142 -35.80 2.03 -13.19
N ILE A 143 -34.65 1.44 -12.95
CA ILE A 143 -33.40 1.80 -13.63
C ILE A 143 -32.86 0.71 -14.56
N GLU A 144 -33.67 -0.32 -14.83
CA GLU A 144 -33.31 -1.48 -15.66
C GLU A 144 -32.75 -1.06 -17.02
N GLU A 145 -33.46 -0.20 -17.76
CA GLU A 145 -33.04 0.30 -19.08
C GLU A 145 -31.70 1.07 -18.98
N TRP A 146 -31.51 1.87 -17.92
CA TRP A 146 -30.27 2.59 -17.69
C TRP A 146 -29.15 1.63 -17.32
N GLU A 147 -29.39 0.66 -16.43
CA GLU A 147 -28.40 -0.36 -16.04
C GLU A 147 -27.94 -1.16 -17.27
N ASP A 148 -28.84 -1.60 -18.12
CA ASP A 148 -28.53 -2.34 -19.35
C ASP A 148 -27.78 -1.49 -20.38
N SER A 149 -27.93 -0.17 -20.35
CA SER A 149 -27.23 0.76 -21.23
C SER A 149 -25.81 1.10 -20.76
N LEU A 150 -25.42 0.66 -19.55
CA LEU A 150 -24.08 0.97 -19.01
C LEU A 150 -22.96 0.42 -19.89
N PRO A 151 -21.91 1.19 -20.15
CA PRO A 151 -20.73 0.70 -20.84
C PRO A 151 -20.13 -0.54 -20.14
N ASN A 152 -19.61 -1.50 -20.89
CA ASN A 152 -19.08 -2.77 -20.39
C ASN A 152 -17.99 -2.63 -19.32
N PHE A 153 -17.30 -1.48 -19.27
CA PHE A 153 -16.28 -1.18 -18.28
C PHE A 153 -16.84 -0.53 -17.00
N ILE A 154 -18.16 -0.31 -16.92
CA ILE A 154 -18.87 0.17 -15.72
C ILE A 154 -19.76 -0.95 -15.19
N LYS A 155 -19.68 -1.21 -13.90
CA LYS A 155 -20.55 -2.15 -13.19
C LYS A 155 -21.33 -1.44 -12.12
N LEU A 156 -22.63 -1.76 -12.01
CA LEU A 156 -23.50 -1.32 -10.93
C LEU A 156 -23.54 -2.39 -9.82
N ALA A 157 -23.58 -1.94 -8.57
CA ALA A 157 -23.85 -2.80 -7.43
C ALA A 157 -24.87 -2.13 -6.51
N TYR A 158 -25.86 -2.91 -6.07
CA TYR A 158 -26.85 -2.52 -5.08
C TYR A 158 -26.33 -2.88 -3.69
N LEU A 159 -26.32 -1.92 -2.77
CA LEU A 159 -25.83 -2.07 -1.41
C LEU A 159 -26.93 -1.65 -0.43
N PRO A 160 -27.91 -2.54 -0.18
CA PRO A 160 -29.05 -2.23 0.69
C PRO A 160 -28.63 -2.07 2.15
N SER A 161 -29.35 -1.19 2.86
CA SER A 161 -29.27 -0.98 4.28
C SER A 161 -30.67 -0.53 4.78
N PRO A 162 -31.00 -0.65 6.05
CA PRO A 162 -32.30 -0.21 6.55
C PRO A 162 -32.64 1.23 6.12
N GLY A 163 -33.75 1.39 5.40
CA GLY A 163 -34.29 2.68 4.92
C GLY A 163 -33.56 3.33 3.74
N LYS A 164 -32.50 2.71 3.17
CA LYS A 164 -31.74 3.24 2.04
C LYS A 164 -31.07 2.16 1.22
N VAL A 165 -30.85 2.44 -0.05
CA VAL A 165 -30.02 1.62 -0.95
C VAL A 165 -28.92 2.51 -1.54
N ARG A 166 -27.67 2.05 -1.49
CA ARG A 166 -26.56 2.70 -2.17
C ARG A 166 -26.34 2.02 -3.51
N LEU A 167 -26.36 2.79 -4.57
CA LEU A 167 -25.99 2.35 -5.91
C LEU A 167 -24.54 2.69 -6.15
N ARG A 168 -23.67 1.70 -6.33
CA ARG A 168 -22.25 1.94 -6.57
C ARG A 168 -21.87 1.61 -7.99
N LEU A 169 -21.60 2.65 -8.78
CA LEU A 169 -20.93 2.52 -10.07
C LEU A 169 -19.44 2.26 -9.87
N THR A 170 -18.90 1.27 -10.55
CA THR A 170 -17.48 0.94 -10.56
C THR A 170 -17.00 0.91 -12.00
N ALA A 171 -16.20 1.89 -12.41
CA ALA A 171 -15.53 1.91 -13.71
C ALA A 171 -14.09 1.42 -13.61
N ARG A 172 -13.66 0.61 -14.59
CA ARG A 172 -12.31 0.06 -14.68
C ARG A 172 -11.73 0.25 -16.08
N GLY A 173 -10.49 0.76 -16.17
CA GLY A 173 -9.79 0.96 -17.45
C GLY A 173 -8.47 1.69 -17.31
N ASN A 174 -7.80 1.94 -18.42
CA ASN A 174 -6.44 2.48 -18.43
C ASN A 174 -6.36 4.01 -18.51
N ASN A 175 -7.48 4.70 -18.71
CA ASN A 175 -7.51 6.17 -18.77
C ASN A 175 -8.46 6.72 -17.70
N LYS A 176 -7.86 7.36 -16.67
CA LYS A 176 -8.61 7.89 -15.53
C LYS A 176 -9.63 8.96 -15.94
N GLU A 177 -9.23 9.87 -16.82
CA GLU A 177 -10.11 11.00 -17.23
C GLU A 177 -11.34 10.50 -18.00
N THR A 178 -11.15 9.53 -18.90
CA THR A 178 -12.25 8.92 -19.64
C THR A 178 -13.23 8.22 -18.70
N LEU A 179 -12.71 7.46 -17.72
CA LEU A 179 -13.55 6.78 -16.73
C LEU A 179 -14.33 7.79 -15.87
N GLN A 180 -13.67 8.86 -15.44
CA GLN A 180 -14.30 9.90 -14.63
C GLN A 180 -15.43 10.61 -15.37
N LYS A 181 -15.18 11.03 -16.61
CA LYS A 181 -16.18 11.69 -17.45
C LYS A 181 -17.40 10.79 -17.72
N GLU A 182 -17.15 9.49 -17.98
CA GLU A 182 -18.26 8.58 -18.26
C GLU A 182 -19.10 8.31 -17.00
N ILE A 183 -18.47 8.10 -15.83
CA ILE A 183 -19.21 7.99 -14.56
C ILE A 183 -20.05 9.24 -14.29
N GLU A 184 -19.47 10.43 -14.45
CA GLU A 184 -20.20 11.69 -14.24
C GLU A 184 -21.38 11.86 -15.20
N LYS A 185 -21.25 11.38 -16.43
CA LYS A 185 -22.33 11.35 -17.40
C LYS A 185 -23.43 10.39 -16.96
N GLN A 186 -23.08 9.17 -16.56
CA GLN A 186 -24.04 8.15 -16.13
C GLN A 186 -24.82 8.56 -14.87
N VAL A 187 -24.21 9.30 -13.96
CA VAL A 187 -24.87 9.84 -12.75
C VAL A 187 -25.91 10.92 -13.06
N LYS A 188 -25.80 11.58 -14.20
CA LYS A 188 -26.74 12.66 -14.63
C LYS A 188 -27.94 12.17 -15.44
N LEU A 189 -27.90 10.94 -15.89
CA LEU A 189 -29.00 10.28 -16.59
C LEU A 189 -30.03 9.75 -15.60
#